data_791b033a6bac61baf84879c4c9762d4e
#
_entry.id   791b033a6bac61baf84879c4c9762d4e
#
_cell.length_a   1.000
_cell.length_b   1.000
_cell.length_c   1.000
_cell.angle_alpha   90.00
_cell.angle_beta   90.00
_cell.angle_gamma   90.00
#
_symmetry.space_group_name_H-M   'P 1'
#
loop_
_entity.id
_entity.type
_entity.pdbx_description
1 polymer ?
#
loop_
_entity_poly.entity_id
_entity_poly.type
_entity_poly.pdbx_seq_one_letter_code
_entity_poly.pdbx_strand_id
1 'polypeptide(L)'
;MKKQTYLKGSLILMASAVAAKALGAAFRIPLTNMLGGVGMGYFGCAYSIFMPVYALIVTGISSAVARLTASRAALGLYRSVRRIRSTALLIFTAAGVPASILMAVLARPYSIYSSGGPEAAAGIVMIAPAVVFGCITAVERGYFEGLSNMYPTALSQVAEGIVKVAAGLWLCGYVTAHGEQMRRLFPWVTDIRALAAAAGILGVTLSTAAAALYFGIMRLFSAPLPAGEERPESRRFIAKELVRAALPIGVAALITDLSALIDMWSIIGCLSRNGAYEGLFSGAAAGESAQFVYGSFSGIALTVFNLVPSVTNMLGKGALTNTAAARELGSPEALKRSSIQALLTAEVIAVPAAAGLGIFAPEVLGLLFPRQPEEVALCVFPMRLLMPGMLCLCLSFPVFSMLQGLGRASAPLKIMLAGTAAKLAGNLVLLPVVGVEGAAVSTSLSYALILALALRTYLREAGIKPEVKPFAAVLYAGAMCAGTSLLAGGMAERFGSLAVLACAGTTGCAAYIATLRLTLGKKLKSPA
;
A
#
# COMPACT_ATOMS: atom_id res chain seq x y z
N MET A 1 15.94 0.04 29.45
CA MET A 1 14.96 0.56 28.47
C MET A 1 13.64 0.82 29.20
N LYS A 2 13.05 2.02 29.09
CA LYS A 2 11.73 2.31 29.69
C LYS A 2 10.66 1.55 28.87
N LYS A 3 9.93 0.63 29.52
CA LYS A 3 8.75 -0.03 28.93
C LYS A 3 7.69 1.03 28.63
N GLN A 4 7.16 1.04 27.42
CA GLN A 4 6.09 1.97 27.04
C GLN A 4 4.73 1.38 27.41
N THR A 5 3.80 2.25 27.80
CA THR A 5 2.41 1.85 27.94
C THR A 5 1.86 1.45 26.56
N TYR A 6 1.06 0.38 26.49
CA TYR A 6 0.52 -0.16 25.23
C TYR A 6 -0.11 0.91 24.33
N LEU A 7 -0.94 1.79 24.89
CA LEU A 7 -1.58 2.90 24.16
C LEU A 7 -0.57 3.86 23.55
N LYS A 8 0.46 4.25 24.31
CA LYS A 8 1.50 5.17 23.83
C LYS A 8 2.31 4.54 22.68
N GLY A 9 2.67 3.27 22.81
CA GLY A 9 3.39 2.55 21.76
C GLY A 9 2.57 2.44 20.47
N SER A 10 1.28 2.09 20.57
CA SER A 10 0.38 2.00 19.42
C SER A 10 0.19 3.34 18.72
N LEU A 11 0.06 4.44 19.45
CA LEU A 11 -0.06 5.79 18.89
C LEU A 11 1.21 6.21 18.14
N ILE A 12 2.40 5.89 18.67
CA ILE A 12 3.68 6.19 18.01
C ILE A 12 3.80 5.43 16.68
N LEU A 13 3.48 4.14 16.66
CA LEU A 13 3.50 3.35 15.44
C LEU A 13 2.46 3.84 14.41
N MET A 14 1.28 4.24 14.87
CA MET A 14 0.24 4.78 14.00
C MET A 14 0.70 6.11 13.37
N ALA A 15 1.24 7.03 14.16
CA ALA A 15 1.76 8.31 13.67
C ALA A 15 2.90 8.11 12.66
N SER A 16 3.85 7.20 12.95
CA SER A 16 4.95 6.90 12.02
C SER A 16 4.45 6.26 10.72
N ALA A 17 3.44 5.41 10.79
CA ALA A 17 2.85 4.80 9.60
C ALA A 17 2.12 5.84 8.72
N VAL A 18 1.42 6.81 9.32
CA VAL A 18 0.82 7.95 8.59
C VAL A 18 1.91 8.78 7.91
N ALA A 19 2.96 9.14 8.66
CA ALA A 19 4.09 9.89 8.12
C ALA A 19 4.78 9.15 6.96
N ALA A 20 5.02 7.83 7.11
CA ALA A 20 5.60 7.01 6.05
C ALA A 20 4.73 6.95 4.78
N LYS A 21 3.39 6.94 4.93
CA LYS A 21 2.46 6.99 3.79
C LYS A 21 2.46 8.36 3.11
N ALA A 22 2.49 9.45 3.88
CA ALA A 22 2.61 10.80 3.33
C ALA A 22 3.94 10.98 2.57
N LEU A 23 5.06 10.49 3.12
CA LEU A 23 6.36 10.47 2.43
C LEU A 23 6.33 9.58 1.18
N GLY A 24 5.58 8.47 1.20
CA GLY A 24 5.36 7.64 0.01
C GLY A 24 4.66 8.39 -1.13
N ALA A 25 3.64 9.18 -0.81
CA ALA A 25 2.96 10.05 -1.79
C ALA A 25 3.88 11.19 -2.26
N ALA A 26 4.60 11.83 -1.33
CA ALA A 26 5.59 12.87 -1.61
C ALA A 26 6.76 12.38 -2.49
N PHE A 27 7.05 11.09 -2.49
CA PHE A 27 7.98 10.46 -3.42
C PHE A 27 7.32 10.19 -4.77
N ARG A 28 6.15 9.55 -4.77
CA ARG A 28 5.56 9.00 -5.99
C ARG A 28 5.01 10.07 -6.93
N ILE A 29 4.41 11.14 -6.41
CA ILE A 29 3.84 12.22 -7.24
C ILE A 29 4.94 12.97 -8.03
N PRO A 30 6.02 13.50 -7.40
CA PRO A 30 7.10 14.13 -8.15
C PRO A 30 7.82 13.16 -9.09
N LEU A 31 8.03 11.91 -8.66
CA LEU A 31 8.67 10.90 -9.49
C LEU A 31 7.88 10.66 -10.79
N THR A 32 6.55 10.55 -10.71
CA THR A 32 5.68 10.41 -11.89
C THR A 32 5.79 11.62 -12.81
N ASN A 33 5.83 12.84 -12.25
CA ASN A 33 6.05 14.08 -13.03
C ASN A 33 7.41 14.14 -13.73
N MET A 34 8.42 13.42 -13.23
CA MET A 34 9.76 13.37 -13.83
C MET A 34 9.89 12.27 -14.89
N LEU A 35 9.26 11.13 -14.67
CA LEU A 35 9.43 9.92 -15.49
C LEU A 35 8.45 9.83 -16.66
N GLY A 36 7.26 10.44 -16.54
CA GLY A 36 6.16 10.27 -17.51
C GLY A 36 5.59 8.85 -17.53
N GLY A 37 4.66 8.61 -18.46
CA GLY A 37 3.96 7.32 -18.57
C GLY A 37 4.92 6.14 -18.82
N VAL A 38 5.79 6.25 -19.81
CA VAL A 38 6.73 5.16 -20.17
C VAL A 38 7.71 4.86 -19.04
N GLY A 39 8.32 5.90 -18.44
CA GLY A 39 9.27 5.71 -17.34
C GLY A 39 8.59 5.12 -16.10
N MET A 40 7.34 5.49 -15.82
CA MET A 40 6.53 4.87 -14.78
C MET A 40 6.14 3.43 -15.11
N GLY A 41 6.02 3.08 -16.39
CA GLY A 41 5.86 1.69 -16.84
C GLY A 41 7.07 0.83 -16.48
N TYR A 42 8.29 1.30 -16.73
CA TYR A 42 9.53 0.62 -16.31
C TYR A 42 9.64 0.51 -14.78
N PHE A 43 9.30 1.57 -14.07
CA PHE A 43 9.23 1.58 -12.61
C PHE A 43 8.23 0.53 -12.10
N GLY A 44 7.02 0.51 -12.66
CA GLY A 44 5.97 -0.43 -12.31
C GLY A 44 6.35 -1.89 -12.59
N CYS A 45 7.03 -2.15 -13.70
CA CYS A 45 7.57 -3.47 -14.05
C CYS A 45 8.54 -3.98 -12.98
N ALA A 46 9.48 -3.15 -12.54
CA ALA A 46 10.42 -3.54 -11.48
C ALA A 46 9.71 -3.80 -10.12
N TYR A 47 8.73 -2.96 -9.78
CA TYR A 47 7.95 -3.14 -8.55
C TYR A 47 7.03 -4.36 -8.59
N SER A 48 6.53 -4.76 -9.75
CA SER A 48 5.60 -5.88 -9.88
C SER A 48 6.23 -7.24 -9.53
N ILE A 49 7.52 -7.43 -9.79
CA ILE A 49 8.26 -8.62 -9.33
C ILE A 49 8.76 -8.45 -7.90
N PHE A 50 9.18 -7.23 -7.52
CA PHE A 50 9.75 -6.96 -6.19
C PHE A 50 8.72 -7.14 -5.08
N MET A 51 7.51 -6.57 -5.21
CA MET A 51 6.52 -6.57 -4.14
C MET A 51 6.09 -7.97 -3.69
N PRO A 52 5.76 -8.93 -4.59
CA PRO A 52 5.46 -10.30 -4.20
C PRO A 52 6.64 -11.01 -3.51
N VAL A 53 7.87 -10.83 -4.00
CA VAL A 53 9.07 -11.43 -3.38
C VAL A 53 9.30 -10.84 -2.00
N TYR A 54 9.21 -9.51 -1.87
CA TYR A 54 9.34 -8.81 -0.60
C TYR A 54 8.24 -9.21 0.39
N ALA A 55 7.00 -9.30 -0.06
CA ALA A 55 5.88 -9.73 0.76
C ALA A 55 6.08 -11.12 1.34
N LEU A 56 6.46 -12.08 0.51
CA LEU A 56 6.69 -13.46 0.93
C LEU A 56 7.80 -13.58 1.98
N ILE A 57 8.91 -12.88 1.76
CA ILE A 57 10.14 -13.06 2.54
C ILE A 57 10.17 -12.13 3.76
N VAL A 58 9.75 -10.86 3.61
CA VAL A 58 10.01 -9.81 4.62
C VAL A 58 8.81 -9.53 5.51
N THR A 59 7.58 -9.52 4.95
CA THR A 59 6.39 -8.99 5.68
C THR A 59 6.08 -9.75 6.97
N GLY A 60 6.28 -11.06 7.01
CA GLY A 60 5.99 -11.89 8.19
C GLY A 60 7.04 -11.83 9.30
N ILE A 61 8.26 -11.34 8.99
CA ILE A 61 9.42 -11.43 9.89
C ILE A 61 9.20 -10.61 11.15
N SER A 62 8.83 -9.34 11.03
CA SER A 62 8.69 -8.44 12.18
C SER A 62 7.70 -8.98 13.20
N SER A 63 6.53 -9.44 12.74
CA SER A 63 5.49 -10.01 13.61
C SER A 63 5.95 -11.30 14.31
N ALA A 64 6.64 -12.18 13.58
CA ALA A 64 7.16 -13.43 14.14
C ALA A 64 8.22 -13.17 15.21
N VAL A 65 9.19 -12.30 14.92
CA VAL A 65 10.26 -11.92 15.85
C VAL A 65 9.69 -11.19 17.06
N ALA A 66 8.76 -10.24 16.86
CA ALA A 66 8.13 -9.50 17.95
C ALA A 66 7.40 -10.44 18.92
N ARG A 67 6.61 -11.38 18.39
CA ARG A 67 5.89 -12.35 19.21
C ARG A 67 6.82 -13.23 20.04
N LEU A 68 7.85 -13.83 19.43
CA LEU A 68 8.79 -14.69 20.14
C LEU A 68 9.61 -13.90 21.17
N THR A 69 10.08 -12.71 20.79
CA THR A 69 10.83 -11.82 21.68
C THR A 69 9.98 -11.40 22.89
N ALA A 70 8.73 -10.98 22.67
CA ALA A 70 7.83 -10.58 23.75
C ALA A 70 7.54 -11.73 24.72
N SER A 71 7.26 -12.92 24.20
CA SER A 71 7.00 -14.12 25.00
C SER A 71 8.20 -14.47 25.91
N ARG A 72 9.44 -14.48 25.38
CA ARG A 72 10.63 -14.81 26.17
C ARG A 72 11.06 -13.68 27.10
N ALA A 73 10.87 -12.43 26.69
CA ALA A 73 11.14 -11.26 27.56
C ALA A 73 10.18 -11.20 28.76
N ALA A 74 8.91 -11.58 28.58
CA ALA A 74 7.93 -11.68 29.67
C ALA A 74 8.34 -12.71 30.73
N LEU A 75 9.01 -13.79 30.32
CA LEU A 75 9.53 -14.83 31.21
C LEU A 75 10.93 -14.51 31.78
N GLY A 76 11.52 -13.35 31.43
CA GLY A 76 12.86 -12.98 31.87
C GLY A 76 14.01 -13.71 31.15
N LEU A 77 13.70 -14.45 30.05
CA LEU A 77 14.68 -15.29 29.33
C LEU A 77 15.50 -14.44 28.33
N TYR A 78 16.35 -13.56 28.86
CA TYR A 78 17.08 -12.57 28.04
C TYR A 78 18.18 -13.17 27.16
N ARG A 79 18.77 -14.33 27.52
CA ARG A 79 19.71 -15.06 26.66
C ARG A 79 19.00 -15.63 25.44
N SER A 80 17.80 -16.17 25.62
CA SER A 80 16.95 -16.64 24.53
C SER A 80 16.49 -15.49 23.62
N VAL A 81 16.16 -14.32 24.16
CA VAL A 81 15.84 -13.10 23.40
C VAL A 81 17.01 -12.69 22.49
N ARG A 82 18.24 -12.66 23.01
CA ARG A 82 19.44 -12.38 22.19
C ARG A 82 19.65 -13.43 21.09
N ARG A 83 19.41 -14.71 21.41
CA ARG A 83 19.53 -15.81 20.45
C ARG A 83 18.45 -15.77 19.38
N ILE A 84 17.21 -15.37 19.70
CA ILE A 84 16.13 -15.16 18.73
C ILE A 84 16.57 -14.13 17.68
N ARG A 85 17.06 -12.97 18.10
CA ARG A 85 17.53 -11.92 17.18
C ARG A 85 18.65 -12.43 16.27
N SER A 86 19.70 -13.05 16.82
CA SER A 86 20.84 -13.54 16.03
C SER A 86 20.46 -14.67 15.08
N THR A 87 19.56 -15.56 15.50
CA THR A 87 19.03 -16.64 14.65
C THR A 87 18.14 -16.09 13.55
N ALA A 88 17.26 -15.14 13.87
CA ALA A 88 16.40 -14.48 12.89
C ALA A 88 17.20 -13.74 11.82
N LEU A 89 18.22 -12.95 12.22
CA LEU A 89 19.12 -12.29 11.27
C LEU A 89 19.79 -13.31 10.35
N LEU A 90 20.32 -14.40 10.90
CA LEU A 90 20.99 -15.42 10.10
C LEU A 90 20.04 -16.07 9.07
N ILE A 91 18.89 -16.58 9.50
CA ILE A 91 18.01 -17.37 8.62
C ILE A 91 17.30 -16.49 7.57
N PHE A 92 16.83 -15.30 7.96
CA PHE A 92 16.11 -14.44 7.05
C PHE A 92 17.05 -13.71 6.07
N THR A 93 18.26 -13.33 6.49
CA THR A 93 19.26 -12.82 5.56
C THR A 93 19.73 -13.93 4.62
N ALA A 94 19.94 -15.15 5.13
CA ALA A 94 20.28 -16.32 4.30
C ALA A 94 19.18 -16.68 3.30
N ALA A 95 17.92 -16.37 3.57
CA ALA A 95 16.81 -16.50 2.60
C ALA A 95 16.71 -15.28 1.65
N GLY A 96 16.96 -14.08 2.15
CA GLY A 96 16.90 -12.85 1.36
C GLY A 96 17.98 -12.73 0.31
N VAL A 97 19.21 -13.18 0.60
CA VAL A 97 20.33 -13.12 -0.35
C VAL A 97 20.08 -13.95 -1.63
N PRO A 98 19.73 -15.25 -1.56
CA PRO A 98 19.40 -16.01 -2.77
C PRO A 98 18.20 -15.43 -3.53
N ALA A 99 17.18 -14.93 -2.83
CA ALA A 99 16.04 -14.31 -3.47
C ALA A 99 16.43 -13.02 -4.22
N SER A 100 17.27 -12.19 -3.62
CA SER A 100 17.83 -11.00 -4.27
C SER A 100 18.66 -11.35 -5.51
N ILE A 101 19.53 -12.36 -5.40
CA ILE A 101 20.35 -12.84 -6.53
C ILE A 101 19.45 -13.42 -7.62
N LEU A 102 18.48 -14.26 -7.28
CA LEU A 102 17.53 -14.84 -8.24
C LEU A 102 16.74 -13.75 -8.97
N MET A 103 16.30 -12.72 -8.25
CA MET A 103 15.60 -11.59 -8.83
C MET A 103 16.48 -10.80 -9.80
N ALA A 104 17.75 -10.59 -9.45
CA ALA A 104 18.73 -9.93 -10.32
C ALA A 104 19.07 -10.77 -11.58
N VAL A 105 19.23 -12.08 -11.44
CA VAL A 105 19.48 -13.00 -12.57
C VAL A 105 18.28 -13.07 -13.52
N LEU A 106 17.07 -13.12 -12.96
CA LEU A 106 15.83 -13.15 -13.71
C LEU A 106 15.38 -11.77 -14.24
N ALA A 107 16.10 -10.70 -13.92
CA ALA A 107 15.71 -9.33 -14.28
C ALA A 107 15.49 -9.17 -15.79
N ARG A 108 16.44 -9.61 -16.62
CA ARG A 108 16.37 -9.50 -18.08
C ARG A 108 15.26 -10.35 -18.70
N PRO A 109 15.17 -11.68 -18.46
CA PRO A 109 14.07 -12.48 -19.01
C PRO A 109 12.71 -12.03 -18.52
N TYR A 110 12.59 -11.61 -17.26
CA TYR A 110 11.33 -11.06 -16.74
C TYR A 110 10.95 -9.74 -17.42
N SER A 111 11.91 -8.81 -17.62
CA SER A 111 11.68 -7.55 -18.31
C SER A 111 11.18 -7.79 -19.74
N ILE A 112 11.84 -8.65 -20.51
CA ILE A 112 11.44 -8.98 -21.87
C ILE A 112 10.03 -9.57 -21.91
N TYR A 113 9.72 -10.50 -21.00
CA TYR A 113 8.41 -11.13 -20.94
C TYR A 113 7.29 -10.16 -20.52
N SER A 114 7.57 -9.26 -19.58
CA SER A 114 6.56 -8.40 -18.95
C SER A 114 6.37 -7.04 -19.60
N SER A 115 7.42 -6.47 -20.17
CA SER A 115 7.40 -5.13 -20.77
C SER A 115 7.77 -5.12 -22.26
N GLY A 116 8.00 -6.29 -22.86
CA GLY A 116 8.34 -6.41 -24.28
C GLY A 116 9.79 -6.05 -24.61
N GLY A 117 10.59 -5.55 -23.63
CA GLY A 117 11.98 -5.15 -23.84
C GLY A 117 12.84 -5.34 -22.58
N PRO A 118 14.17 -5.26 -22.72
CA PRO A 118 15.11 -5.47 -21.61
C PRO A 118 15.27 -4.25 -20.69
N GLU A 119 14.66 -3.11 -21.01
CA GLU A 119 14.92 -1.79 -20.40
C GLU A 119 14.58 -1.75 -18.90
N ALA A 120 13.48 -2.41 -18.48
CA ALA A 120 13.10 -2.46 -17.07
C ALA A 120 14.05 -3.31 -16.21
N ALA A 121 14.93 -4.12 -16.80
CA ALA A 121 15.85 -4.98 -16.08
C ALA A 121 16.80 -4.17 -15.15
N ALA A 122 17.21 -2.97 -15.56
CA ALA A 122 18.02 -2.08 -14.72
C ALA A 122 17.33 -1.78 -13.38
N GLY A 123 16.06 -1.43 -13.42
CA GLY A 123 15.26 -1.18 -12.21
C GLY A 123 15.14 -2.40 -11.31
N ILE A 124 14.96 -3.60 -11.90
CA ILE A 124 14.86 -4.85 -11.14
C ILE A 124 16.17 -5.18 -10.43
N VAL A 125 17.31 -5.01 -11.11
CA VAL A 125 18.63 -5.22 -10.50
C VAL A 125 18.88 -4.23 -9.36
N MET A 126 18.49 -2.95 -9.55
CA MET A 126 18.68 -1.91 -8.53
C MET A 126 17.80 -2.11 -7.29
N ILE A 127 16.61 -2.72 -7.43
CA ILE A 127 15.72 -2.96 -6.26
C ILE A 127 16.02 -4.30 -5.56
N ALA A 128 16.63 -5.26 -6.21
CA ALA A 128 16.88 -6.59 -5.68
C ALA A 128 17.57 -6.58 -4.30
N PRO A 129 18.62 -5.77 -4.02
CA PRO A 129 19.26 -5.72 -2.70
C PRO A 129 18.34 -5.21 -1.58
N ALA A 130 17.25 -4.49 -1.92
CA ALA A 130 16.30 -4.02 -0.92
C ALA A 130 15.62 -5.18 -0.17
N VAL A 131 15.53 -6.38 -0.75
CA VAL A 131 15.02 -7.58 -0.06
C VAL A 131 15.92 -7.95 1.12
N VAL A 132 17.24 -7.92 0.94
CA VAL A 132 18.22 -8.25 1.98
C VAL A 132 18.16 -7.22 3.11
N PHE A 133 18.20 -5.91 2.77
CA PHE A 133 18.10 -4.85 3.77
C PHE A 133 16.72 -4.86 4.46
N GLY A 134 15.66 -5.22 3.74
CA GLY A 134 14.32 -5.44 4.28
C GLY A 134 14.28 -6.55 5.33
N CYS A 135 14.96 -7.68 5.10
CA CYS A 135 15.08 -8.75 6.10
C CYS A 135 15.75 -8.25 7.39
N ILE A 136 16.85 -7.52 7.26
CA ILE A 136 17.58 -6.97 8.42
C ILE A 136 16.69 -6.00 9.21
N THR A 137 16.08 -5.03 8.52
CA THR A 137 15.21 -4.04 9.16
C THR A 137 13.97 -4.67 9.80
N ALA A 138 13.36 -5.67 9.17
CA ALA A 138 12.19 -6.35 9.72
C ALA A 138 12.52 -7.13 10.99
N VAL A 139 13.67 -7.81 11.05
CA VAL A 139 14.13 -8.49 12.26
C VAL A 139 14.36 -7.49 13.40
N GLU A 140 15.05 -6.39 13.12
CA GLU A 140 15.34 -5.38 14.13
C GLU A 140 14.07 -4.68 14.63
N ARG A 141 13.16 -4.31 13.74
CA ARG A 141 11.83 -3.77 14.12
C ARG A 141 11.09 -4.74 15.03
N GLY A 142 10.97 -6.00 14.63
CA GLY A 142 10.32 -7.03 15.45
C GLY A 142 10.99 -7.22 16.82
N TYR A 143 12.31 -7.17 16.87
CA TYR A 143 13.05 -7.28 18.13
C TYR A 143 12.72 -6.14 19.10
N PHE A 144 12.74 -4.87 18.65
CA PHE A 144 12.42 -3.74 19.52
C PHE A 144 10.94 -3.67 19.88
N GLU A 145 10.04 -3.99 18.95
CA GLU A 145 8.61 -4.11 19.23
C GLU A 145 8.30 -5.17 20.28
N GLY A 146 8.96 -6.33 20.18
CA GLY A 146 8.83 -7.40 21.18
C GLY A 146 9.35 -7.02 22.57
N LEU A 147 10.28 -6.08 22.65
CA LEU A 147 10.75 -5.48 23.91
C LEU A 147 9.87 -4.31 24.40
N SER A 148 8.71 -4.10 23.78
CA SER A 148 7.79 -2.98 24.05
C SER A 148 8.43 -1.60 23.90
N ASN A 149 9.36 -1.45 22.95
CA ASN A 149 9.97 -0.18 22.58
C ASN A 149 9.68 0.11 21.10
N MET A 150 8.69 0.97 20.84
CA MET A 150 8.21 1.29 19.50
C MET A 150 8.98 2.45 18.84
N TYR A 151 9.77 3.22 19.58
CA TYR A 151 10.52 4.36 19.04
C TYR A 151 11.48 3.99 17.91
N PRO A 152 12.32 2.92 18.04
CA PRO A 152 13.25 2.57 16.97
C PRO A 152 12.55 2.21 15.66
N THR A 153 11.43 1.48 15.75
CA THR A 153 10.61 1.15 14.59
C THR A 153 10.04 2.40 13.94
N ALA A 154 9.45 3.29 14.73
CA ALA A 154 8.85 4.53 14.24
C ALA A 154 9.88 5.44 13.55
N LEU A 155 11.02 5.67 14.20
CA LEU A 155 12.10 6.50 13.66
C LEU A 155 12.70 5.89 12.38
N SER A 156 12.90 4.57 12.35
CA SER A 156 13.41 3.89 11.16
C SER A 156 12.47 4.01 9.95
N GLN A 157 11.15 3.97 10.17
CA GLN A 157 10.16 4.14 9.10
C GLN A 157 10.15 5.55 8.53
N VAL A 158 10.23 6.56 9.39
CA VAL A 158 10.27 7.96 8.96
C VAL A 158 11.61 8.26 8.26
N ALA A 159 12.73 7.81 8.82
CA ALA A 159 14.06 7.97 8.19
C ALA A 159 14.12 7.30 6.81
N GLU A 160 13.61 6.07 6.70
CA GLU A 160 13.49 5.36 5.42
C GLU A 160 12.65 6.17 4.42
N GLY A 161 11.51 6.73 4.85
CA GLY A 161 10.68 7.59 4.01
C GLY A 161 11.40 8.84 3.52
N ILE A 162 12.11 9.54 4.41
CA ILE A 162 12.87 10.76 4.09
C ILE A 162 14.00 10.44 3.10
N VAL A 163 14.80 9.40 3.37
CA VAL A 163 15.90 9.00 2.47
C VAL A 163 15.36 8.59 1.10
N LYS A 164 14.22 7.88 1.06
CA LYS A 164 13.57 7.49 -0.20
C LYS A 164 13.18 8.71 -1.04
N VAL A 165 12.55 9.70 -0.42
CA VAL A 165 12.18 10.95 -1.10
C VAL A 165 13.44 11.68 -1.59
N ALA A 166 14.38 11.94 -0.69
CA ALA A 166 15.57 12.72 -1.01
C ALA A 166 16.46 12.02 -2.04
N ALA A 167 16.91 10.80 -1.77
CA ALA A 167 17.81 10.09 -2.66
C ALA A 167 17.13 9.68 -3.97
N GLY A 168 15.87 9.20 -3.91
CA GLY A 168 15.20 8.72 -5.11
C GLY A 168 14.86 9.85 -6.09
N LEU A 169 14.38 10.99 -5.61
CA LEU A 169 14.09 12.13 -6.48
C LEU A 169 15.36 12.81 -6.96
N TRP A 170 16.39 12.92 -6.10
CA TRP A 170 17.68 13.49 -6.51
C TRP A 170 18.36 12.64 -7.57
N LEU A 171 18.47 11.32 -7.39
CA LEU A 171 19.08 10.41 -8.35
C LEU A 171 18.30 10.40 -9.68
N CYS A 172 16.97 10.34 -9.64
CA CYS A 172 16.13 10.40 -10.81
C CYS A 172 16.34 11.70 -11.57
N GLY A 173 16.33 12.86 -10.88
CA GLY A 173 16.56 14.18 -11.46
C GLY A 173 17.96 14.33 -12.05
N TYR A 174 18.96 13.80 -11.36
CA TYR A 174 20.34 13.81 -11.85
C TYR A 174 20.48 13.03 -13.18
N VAL A 175 19.91 11.81 -13.24
CA VAL A 175 19.94 11.00 -14.46
C VAL A 175 19.13 11.64 -15.58
N THR A 176 17.98 12.25 -15.28
CA THR A 176 17.18 12.96 -16.28
C THR A 176 17.94 14.16 -16.86
N ALA A 177 18.70 14.89 -16.02
CA ALA A 177 19.49 16.04 -16.47
C ALA A 177 20.77 15.66 -17.23
N HIS A 178 21.41 14.52 -16.89
CA HIS A 178 22.67 14.07 -17.46
C HIS A 178 22.55 12.77 -18.27
N GLY A 179 21.40 12.55 -18.89
CA GLY A 179 21.03 11.28 -19.53
C GLY A 179 22.07 10.73 -20.51
N GLU A 180 22.63 11.57 -21.39
CA GLU A 180 23.63 11.15 -22.36
C GLU A 180 24.94 10.68 -21.73
N GLN A 181 25.36 11.32 -20.63
CA GLN A 181 26.58 10.92 -19.91
C GLN A 181 26.33 9.58 -19.20
N MET A 182 25.14 9.42 -18.58
CA MET A 182 24.76 8.19 -17.91
C MET A 182 24.58 7.02 -18.88
N ARG A 183 24.07 7.26 -20.09
CA ARG A 183 23.96 6.24 -21.14
C ARG A 183 25.32 5.70 -21.56
N ARG A 184 26.37 6.54 -21.59
CA ARG A 184 27.75 6.10 -21.87
C ARG A 184 28.33 5.20 -20.78
N LEU A 185 27.94 5.41 -19.53
CA LEU A 185 28.35 4.57 -18.39
C LEU A 185 27.59 3.24 -18.34
N PHE A 186 26.34 3.21 -18.85
CA PHE A 186 25.48 2.03 -18.85
C PHE A 186 25.00 1.70 -20.28
N PRO A 187 25.88 1.28 -21.19
CA PRO A 187 25.59 1.11 -22.62
C PRO A 187 24.57 0.00 -22.92
N TRP A 188 24.28 -0.84 -21.93
CA TRP A 188 23.26 -1.90 -22.02
C TRP A 188 21.82 -1.42 -21.76
N VAL A 189 21.64 -0.17 -21.34
CA VAL A 189 20.32 0.49 -21.23
C VAL A 189 20.22 1.54 -22.33
N THR A 190 19.31 1.33 -23.26
CA THR A 190 19.15 2.20 -24.43
C THR A 190 18.29 3.41 -24.16
N ASP A 191 17.29 3.28 -23.29
CA ASP A 191 16.32 4.33 -22.94
C ASP A 191 16.73 5.07 -21.66
N ILE A 192 16.90 6.39 -21.77
CA ILE A 192 17.21 7.29 -20.64
C ILE A 192 16.10 7.26 -19.58
N ARG A 193 14.83 7.09 -20.00
CA ARG A 193 13.67 7.00 -19.08
C ARG A 193 13.76 5.74 -18.21
N ALA A 194 14.23 4.62 -18.79
CA ALA A 194 14.46 3.39 -18.03
C ALA A 194 15.59 3.55 -17.01
N LEU A 195 16.66 4.27 -17.38
CA LEU A 195 17.77 4.57 -16.49
C LEU A 195 17.35 5.53 -15.37
N ALA A 196 16.54 6.54 -15.67
CA ALA A 196 15.97 7.46 -14.68
C ALA A 196 15.02 6.73 -13.71
N ALA A 197 14.20 5.80 -14.22
CA ALA A 197 13.37 4.94 -13.38
C ALA A 197 14.21 4.05 -12.46
N ALA A 198 15.27 3.42 -12.98
CA ALA A 198 16.20 2.62 -12.20
C ALA A 198 16.92 3.45 -11.11
N ALA A 199 17.26 4.70 -11.41
CA ALA A 199 17.85 5.62 -10.45
C ALA A 199 16.86 5.99 -9.31
N GLY A 200 15.60 6.27 -9.64
CA GLY A 200 14.53 6.46 -8.66
C GLY A 200 14.33 5.23 -7.77
N ILE A 201 14.39 4.04 -8.36
CA ILE A 201 14.32 2.74 -7.67
C ILE A 201 15.53 2.52 -6.75
N LEU A 202 16.73 2.90 -7.20
CA LEU A 202 17.94 2.84 -6.36
C LEU A 202 17.77 3.64 -5.07
N GLY A 203 17.04 4.77 -5.12
CA GLY A 203 16.67 5.54 -3.94
C GLY A 203 15.85 4.74 -2.92
N VAL A 204 15.01 3.81 -3.39
CA VAL A 204 14.28 2.87 -2.50
C VAL A 204 15.23 1.88 -1.84
N THR A 205 16.16 1.34 -2.59
CA THR A 205 17.20 0.43 -2.04
C THR A 205 18.09 1.13 -1.02
N LEU A 206 18.52 2.36 -1.33
CA LEU A 206 19.31 3.18 -0.39
C LEU A 206 18.52 3.53 0.87
N SER A 207 17.20 3.74 0.76
CA SER A 207 16.37 4.02 1.92
C SER A 207 16.24 2.82 2.87
N THR A 208 16.09 1.61 2.33
CA THR A 208 16.07 0.38 3.15
C THR A 208 17.44 0.08 3.73
N ALA A 209 18.53 0.34 2.97
CA ALA A 209 19.90 0.26 3.47
C ALA A 209 20.16 1.25 4.62
N ALA A 210 19.68 2.49 4.49
CA ALA A 210 19.78 3.50 5.54
C ALA A 210 19.03 3.08 6.82
N ALA A 211 17.85 2.47 6.68
CA ALA A 211 17.12 1.92 7.83
C ALA A 211 17.88 0.76 8.48
N ALA A 212 18.51 -0.12 7.70
CA ALA A 212 19.36 -1.18 8.23
C ALA A 212 20.59 -0.62 8.96
N LEU A 213 21.25 0.39 8.39
CA LEU A 213 22.37 1.09 8.99
C LEU A 213 21.97 1.81 10.29
N TYR A 214 20.80 2.46 10.31
CA TYR A 214 20.25 3.07 11.53
C TYR A 214 20.19 2.07 12.68
N PHE A 215 19.69 0.85 12.45
CA PHE A 215 19.67 -0.17 13.48
C PHE A 215 21.07 -0.68 13.86
N GLY A 216 21.99 -0.74 12.89
CA GLY A 216 23.41 -1.05 13.15
C GLY A 216 24.04 -0.03 14.11
N ILE A 217 23.87 1.26 13.82
CA ILE A 217 24.36 2.37 14.65
C ILE A 217 23.68 2.35 16.02
N MET A 218 22.35 2.24 16.04
CA MET A 218 21.58 2.22 17.29
C MET A 218 22.03 1.09 18.23
N ARG A 219 22.47 -0.03 17.67
CA ARG A 219 23.00 -1.14 18.44
C ARG A 219 24.26 -0.78 19.21
N LEU A 220 25.13 0.05 18.67
CA LEU A 220 26.37 0.49 19.33
C LEU A 220 26.06 1.34 20.58
N PHE A 221 24.95 2.06 20.57
CA PHE A 221 24.52 2.94 21.66
C PHE A 221 23.43 2.33 22.56
N SER A 222 22.95 1.13 22.26
CA SER A 222 21.91 0.47 23.06
C SER A 222 22.51 -0.18 24.31
N ALA A 223 21.93 0.09 25.47
CA ALA A 223 22.30 -0.61 26.70
C ALA A 223 22.10 -2.13 26.54
N PRO A 224 23.03 -2.93 27.03
CA PRO A 224 22.92 -4.39 26.98
C PRO A 224 21.68 -4.86 27.78
N LEU A 225 21.02 -5.90 27.29
CA LEU A 225 19.97 -6.56 28.06
C LEU A 225 20.56 -7.19 29.33
N PRO A 226 19.76 -7.33 30.39
CA PRO A 226 20.18 -7.99 31.62
C PRO A 226 20.84 -9.34 31.33
N ALA A 227 21.86 -9.70 32.15
CA ALA A 227 22.48 -11.01 32.07
C ALA A 227 21.45 -12.04 32.58
N GLY A 228 20.96 -12.90 31.67
CA GLY A 228 20.15 -14.06 32.08
C GLY A 228 21.05 -15.21 32.52
N GLU A 229 20.59 -16.04 33.43
CA GLU A 229 21.30 -17.25 33.87
C GLU A 229 20.80 -18.52 33.17
N GLU A 230 19.68 -18.41 32.45
CA GLU A 230 19.03 -19.53 31.76
C GLU A 230 19.88 -20.10 30.61
N ARG A 231 19.72 -21.40 30.36
CA ARG A 231 20.25 -22.03 29.15
C ARG A 231 19.41 -21.57 27.96
N PRO A 232 20.01 -20.88 26.97
CA PRO A 232 19.23 -20.38 25.84
C PRO A 232 18.72 -21.53 24.95
N GLU A 233 17.52 -21.40 24.42
CA GLU A 233 16.88 -22.36 23.49
C GLU A 233 17.78 -22.67 22.28
N SER A 234 17.65 -23.87 21.71
CA SER A 234 18.46 -24.25 20.55
C SER A 234 18.12 -23.39 19.32
N ARG A 235 19.12 -23.05 18.49
CA ARG A 235 18.91 -22.26 17.26
C ARG A 235 17.95 -22.95 16.30
N ARG A 236 17.97 -24.30 16.22
CA ARG A 236 17.05 -25.06 15.35
C ARG A 236 15.60 -24.92 15.78
N PHE A 237 15.34 -24.95 17.07
CA PHE A 237 14.00 -24.76 17.64
C PHE A 237 13.48 -23.33 17.34
N ILE A 238 14.29 -22.31 17.64
CA ILE A 238 13.96 -20.90 17.37
C ILE A 238 13.72 -20.69 15.88
N ALA A 239 14.56 -21.22 15.00
CA ALA A 239 14.41 -21.11 13.55
C ALA A 239 13.08 -21.71 13.07
N LYS A 240 12.72 -22.91 13.56
CA LYS A 240 11.45 -23.56 13.22
C LYS A 240 10.24 -22.74 13.68
N GLU A 241 10.27 -22.20 14.89
CA GLU A 241 9.20 -21.33 15.41
C GLU A 241 9.07 -20.04 14.59
N LEU A 242 10.20 -19.39 14.24
CA LEU A 242 10.21 -18.18 13.44
C LEU A 242 9.62 -18.40 12.04
N VAL A 243 10.08 -19.42 11.33
CA VAL A 243 9.58 -19.75 9.99
C VAL A 243 8.10 -20.13 10.04
N ARG A 244 7.70 -20.96 11.01
CA ARG A 244 6.29 -21.35 11.17
C ARG A 244 5.38 -20.17 11.46
N ALA A 245 5.88 -19.14 12.12
CA ALA A 245 5.12 -17.91 12.39
C ALA A 245 5.14 -16.91 11.23
N ALA A 246 6.28 -16.75 10.55
CA ALA A 246 6.44 -15.76 9.48
C ALA A 246 5.82 -16.21 8.16
N LEU A 247 5.97 -17.49 7.77
CA LEU A 247 5.57 -18.00 6.46
C LEU A 247 4.07 -17.80 6.14
N PRO A 248 3.11 -18.10 7.04
CA PRO A 248 1.69 -17.88 6.72
C PRO A 248 1.36 -16.40 6.47
N ILE A 249 2.02 -15.49 7.20
CA ILE A 249 1.84 -14.04 7.05
C ILE A 249 2.43 -13.59 5.70
N GLY A 250 3.63 -14.08 5.35
CA GLY A 250 4.27 -13.79 4.07
C GLY A 250 3.45 -14.30 2.87
N VAL A 251 2.90 -15.52 2.96
CA VAL A 251 2.02 -16.06 1.91
C VAL A 251 0.74 -15.23 1.77
N ALA A 252 0.16 -14.78 2.87
CA ALA A 252 -1.02 -13.91 2.82
C ALA A 252 -0.72 -12.56 2.16
N ALA A 253 0.42 -11.97 2.47
CA ALA A 253 0.88 -10.71 1.86
C ALA A 253 1.20 -10.91 0.37
N LEU A 254 1.87 -12.01 0.00
CA LEU A 254 2.13 -12.37 -1.39
C LEU A 254 0.84 -12.37 -2.23
N ILE A 255 -0.22 -13.03 -1.75
CA ILE A 255 -1.50 -13.10 -2.47
C ILE A 255 -2.11 -11.70 -2.66
N THR A 256 -1.96 -10.82 -1.68
CA THR A 256 -2.43 -9.43 -1.79
C THR A 256 -1.67 -8.67 -2.88
N ASP A 257 -0.34 -8.83 -2.94
CA ASP A 257 0.51 -8.12 -3.90
C ASP A 257 0.47 -8.72 -5.33
N LEU A 258 0.00 -9.96 -5.49
CA LEU A 258 -0.27 -10.55 -6.81
C LEU A 258 -1.25 -9.73 -7.65
N SER A 259 -2.14 -8.97 -7.02
CA SER A 259 -3.08 -8.10 -7.74
C SER A 259 -2.38 -7.04 -8.61
N ALA A 260 -1.29 -6.44 -8.12
CA ALA A 260 -0.50 -5.47 -8.88
C ALA A 260 0.26 -6.11 -10.05
N LEU A 261 0.77 -7.33 -9.84
CA LEU A 261 1.43 -8.11 -10.89
C LEU A 261 0.45 -8.49 -12.01
N ILE A 262 -0.78 -8.88 -11.63
CA ILE A 262 -1.86 -9.17 -12.57
C ILE A 262 -2.21 -7.95 -13.42
N ASP A 263 -2.31 -6.76 -12.83
CA ASP A 263 -2.57 -5.54 -13.58
C ASP A 263 -1.49 -5.28 -14.62
N MET A 264 -0.24 -5.29 -14.19
CA MET A 264 0.89 -5.05 -15.09
C MET A 264 0.90 -6.04 -16.26
N TRP A 265 0.83 -7.33 -15.94
CA TRP A 265 0.90 -8.38 -16.94
C TRP A 265 -0.31 -8.38 -17.88
N SER A 266 -1.53 -8.20 -17.36
CA SER A 266 -2.73 -8.18 -18.18
C SER A 266 -2.85 -6.93 -19.04
N ILE A 267 -2.54 -5.73 -18.49
CA ILE A 267 -2.63 -4.48 -19.24
C ILE A 267 -1.60 -4.47 -20.36
N ILE A 268 -0.32 -4.67 -20.04
CA ILE A 268 0.74 -4.64 -21.05
C ILE A 268 0.52 -5.77 -22.07
N GLY A 269 0.25 -7.01 -21.60
CA GLY A 269 0.09 -8.16 -22.47
C GLY A 269 -1.12 -8.09 -23.43
N CYS A 270 -2.26 -7.56 -22.96
CA CYS A 270 -3.45 -7.39 -23.80
C CYS A 270 -3.29 -6.23 -24.78
N LEU A 271 -2.78 -5.07 -24.31
CA LEU A 271 -2.69 -3.89 -25.16
C LEU A 271 -1.58 -4.01 -26.21
N SER A 272 -0.45 -4.66 -25.90
CA SER A 272 0.60 -4.91 -26.89
C SER A 272 0.15 -5.83 -28.01
N ARG A 273 -0.78 -6.77 -27.74
CA ARG A 273 -1.32 -7.68 -28.78
C ARG A 273 -2.33 -7.01 -29.69
N ASN A 274 -3.10 -6.06 -29.17
CA ASN A 274 -4.21 -5.43 -29.90
C ASN A 274 -3.79 -4.18 -30.68
N GLY A 275 -2.60 -3.60 -30.41
CA GLY A 275 -2.13 -2.36 -31.05
C GLY A 275 -3.06 -1.14 -30.87
N ALA A 276 -4.03 -1.21 -29.94
CA ALA A 276 -5.13 -0.26 -29.83
C ALA A 276 -4.71 1.19 -29.52
N TYR A 277 -3.51 1.36 -28.99
CA TYR A 277 -2.98 2.67 -28.59
C TYR A 277 -1.73 3.09 -29.38
N GLU A 278 -1.34 2.33 -30.43
CA GLU A 278 -0.13 2.66 -31.20
C GLU A 278 -0.29 4.00 -31.95
N GLY A 279 0.70 4.86 -31.79
CA GLY A 279 0.73 6.17 -32.45
C GLY A 279 -0.21 7.23 -31.88
N LEU A 280 -0.96 6.93 -30.80
CA LEU A 280 -1.90 7.88 -30.21
C LEU A 280 -1.25 8.88 -29.25
N PHE A 281 -0.07 8.59 -28.73
CA PHE A 281 0.59 9.42 -27.71
C PHE A 281 1.93 9.95 -28.20
N SER A 282 2.14 11.26 -28.07
CA SER A 282 3.41 11.91 -28.45
C SER A 282 4.58 11.51 -27.54
N GLY A 283 4.27 11.13 -26.29
CA GLY A 283 5.24 10.68 -25.29
C GLY A 283 5.71 9.22 -25.40
N ALA A 284 5.13 8.43 -26.33
CA ALA A 284 5.47 7.01 -26.52
C ALA A 284 5.99 6.74 -27.93
N ALA A 285 7.13 6.07 -28.05
CA ALA A 285 7.62 5.57 -29.32
C ALA A 285 6.83 4.36 -29.81
N ALA A 286 7.02 3.96 -31.07
CA ALA A 286 6.38 2.78 -31.62
C ALA A 286 6.72 1.54 -30.75
N GLY A 287 5.72 0.79 -30.32
CA GLY A 287 5.85 -0.36 -29.43
C GLY A 287 5.88 -0.06 -27.92
N GLU A 288 5.91 1.21 -27.49
CA GLU A 288 5.89 1.62 -26.06
C GLU A 288 4.49 2.00 -25.54
N SER A 289 3.49 2.05 -26.42
CA SER A 289 2.14 2.54 -26.08
C SER A 289 1.49 1.78 -24.94
N ALA A 290 1.63 0.45 -24.89
CA ALA A 290 1.09 -0.36 -23.80
C ALA A 290 1.76 -0.03 -22.45
N GLN A 291 3.06 0.26 -22.47
CA GLN A 291 3.85 0.64 -21.31
C GLN A 291 3.51 2.05 -20.83
N PHE A 292 3.30 2.97 -21.77
CA PHE A 292 2.80 4.31 -21.49
C PHE A 292 1.44 4.26 -20.78
N VAL A 293 0.50 3.48 -21.30
CA VAL A 293 -0.84 3.32 -20.71
C VAL A 293 -0.77 2.70 -19.31
N TYR A 294 -0.01 1.61 -19.14
CA TYR A 294 0.16 0.99 -17.83
C TYR A 294 0.86 1.94 -16.84
N GLY A 295 1.91 2.61 -17.27
CA GLY A 295 2.66 3.55 -16.43
C GLY A 295 1.81 4.73 -15.99
N SER A 296 1.03 5.31 -16.90
CA SER A 296 0.08 6.38 -16.61
C SER A 296 -0.99 5.90 -15.62
N PHE A 297 -1.64 4.77 -15.88
CA PHE A 297 -2.65 4.19 -15.01
C PHE A 297 -2.11 3.87 -13.61
N SER A 298 -0.95 3.21 -13.51
CA SER A 298 -0.34 2.85 -12.23
C SER A 298 0.31 4.03 -11.51
N GLY A 299 0.93 4.95 -12.26
CA GLY A 299 1.63 6.13 -11.73
C GLY A 299 0.68 7.24 -11.28
N ILE A 300 -0.40 7.46 -12.01
CA ILE A 300 -1.35 8.53 -11.77
C ILE A 300 -2.62 8.01 -11.09
N ALA A 301 -3.46 7.25 -11.81
CA ALA A 301 -4.78 6.85 -11.33
C ALA A 301 -4.71 5.99 -10.06
N LEU A 302 -3.91 4.90 -10.05
CA LEU A 302 -3.78 4.03 -8.89
C LEU A 302 -3.02 4.69 -7.73
N THR A 303 -2.14 5.66 -8.01
CA THR A 303 -1.45 6.40 -6.94
C THR A 303 -2.45 7.24 -6.15
N VAL A 304 -3.31 8.01 -6.81
CA VAL A 304 -4.35 8.81 -6.16
C VAL A 304 -5.42 7.93 -5.53
N PHE A 305 -5.85 6.87 -6.23
CA PHE A 305 -6.77 5.86 -5.70
C PHE A 305 -6.33 5.31 -4.35
N ASN A 306 -5.05 4.97 -4.19
CA ASN A 306 -4.53 4.32 -2.98
C ASN A 306 -4.35 5.25 -1.77
N LEU A 307 -4.50 6.57 -1.91
CA LEU A 307 -4.35 7.52 -0.79
C LEU A 307 -5.42 7.27 0.28
N VAL A 308 -6.68 7.19 -0.09
CA VAL A 308 -7.80 7.04 0.84
C VAL A 308 -7.85 5.66 1.50
N PRO A 309 -7.74 4.54 0.75
CA PRO A 309 -7.65 3.20 1.34
C PRO A 309 -6.50 3.04 2.34
N SER A 310 -5.39 3.74 2.13
CA SER A 310 -4.27 3.72 3.06
C SER A 310 -4.64 4.27 4.45
N VAL A 311 -5.51 5.28 4.51
CA VAL A 311 -6.02 5.87 5.76
C VAL A 311 -7.02 4.91 6.42
N THR A 312 -7.98 4.40 5.68
CA THR A 312 -9.03 3.51 6.22
C THR A 312 -8.48 2.17 6.71
N ASN A 313 -7.41 1.67 6.09
CA ASN A 313 -6.72 0.46 6.57
C ASN A 313 -6.17 0.62 8.01
N MET A 314 -5.72 1.82 8.38
CA MET A 314 -5.25 2.07 9.75
C MET A 314 -6.39 2.02 10.78
N LEU A 315 -7.59 2.47 10.40
CA LEU A 315 -8.77 2.42 11.26
C LEU A 315 -9.19 0.96 11.56
N GLY A 316 -8.92 0.04 10.67
CA GLY A 316 -9.18 -1.38 10.85
C GLY A 316 -8.51 -1.98 12.09
N LYS A 317 -7.34 -1.50 12.50
CA LYS A 317 -6.64 -2.02 13.69
C LYS A 317 -7.46 -1.82 14.97
N GLY A 318 -8.15 -0.70 15.11
CA GLY A 318 -9.10 -0.46 16.21
C GLY A 318 -10.31 -1.38 16.16
N ALA A 319 -10.82 -1.66 14.97
CA ALA A 319 -11.94 -2.58 14.78
C ALA A 319 -11.60 -4.02 15.23
N LEU A 320 -10.36 -4.48 15.00
CA LEU A 320 -9.90 -5.79 15.45
C LEU A 320 -9.99 -5.95 16.97
N THR A 321 -9.42 -5.01 17.71
CA THR A 321 -9.38 -5.09 19.19
C THR A 321 -10.75 -4.98 19.81
N ASN A 322 -11.59 -4.07 19.32
CA ASN A 322 -12.95 -3.89 19.83
C ASN A 322 -13.84 -5.10 19.55
N THR A 323 -13.71 -5.71 18.35
CA THR A 323 -14.45 -6.92 17.99
C THR A 323 -14.01 -8.12 18.83
N ALA A 324 -12.71 -8.29 19.06
CA ALA A 324 -12.19 -9.35 19.91
C ALA A 324 -12.70 -9.21 21.35
N ALA A 325 -12.66 -8.00 21.93
CA ALA A 325 -13.18 -7.73 23.27
C ALA A 325 -14.70 -7.98 23.36
N ALA A 326 -15.49 -7.52 22.39
CA ALA A 326 -16.95 -7.74 22.38
C ALA A 326 -17.29 -9.23 22.28
N ARG A 327 -16.50 -10.01 21.55
CA ARG A 327 -16.65 -11.48 21.46
C ARG A 327 -16.37 -12.17 22.79
N GLU A 328 -15.27 -11.82 23.47
CA GLU A 328 -14.92 -12.40 24.78
C GLU A 328 -15.99 -12.09 25.85
N LEU A 329 -16.61 -10.92 25.77
CA LEU A 329 -17.72 -10.53 26.65
C LEU A 329 -19.05 -11.25 26.32
N GLY A 330 -19.12 -11.98 25.22
CA GLY A 330 -20.33 -12.69 24.78
C GLY A 330 -21.53 -11.76 24.50
N SER A 331 -21.29 -10.48 24.20
CA SER A 331 -22.36 -9.49 23.99
C SER A 331 -22.59 -9.22 22.49
N PRO A 332 -23.69 -9.73 21.89
CA PRO A 332 -24.03 -9.46 20.50
C PRO A 332 -24.30 -7.98 20.22
N GLU A 333 -24.80 -7.26 21.23
CA GLU A 333 -25.08 -5.81 21.09
C GLU A 333 -23.80 -4.99 21.04
N ALA A 334 -22.82 -5.29 21.91
CA ALA A 334 -21.49 -4.67 21.86
C ALA A 334 -20.79 -4.96 20.53
N LEU A 335 -20.89 -6.19 20.03
CA LEU A 335 -20.35 -6.59 18.75
C LEU A 335 -20.99 -5.83 17.60
N LYS A 336 -22.34 -5.72 17.58
CA LYS A 336 -23.08 -4.96 16.59
C LYS A 336 -22.70 -3.47 16.61
N ARG A 337 -22.65 -2.86 17.81
CA ARG A 337 -22.27 -1.45 17.98
C ARG A 337 -20.86 -1.18 17.49
N SER A 338 -19.89 -2.00 17.87
CA SER A 338 -18.49 -1.88 17.42
C SER A 338 -18.37 -1.99 15.89
N SER A 339 -19.12 -2.93 15.28
CA SER A 339 -19.13 -3.14 13.85
C SER A 339 -19.68 -1.94 13.08
N ILE A 340 -20.82 -1.42 13.50
CA ILE A 340 -21.44 -0.24 12.89
C ILE A 340 -20.49 0.96 13.01
N GLN A 341 -19.89 1.17 14.18
CA GLN A 341 -18.98 2.27 14.42
C GLN A 341 -17.74 2.18 13.52
N ALA A 342 -17.12 1.01 13.38
CA ALA A 342 -15.95 0.79 12.53
C ALA A 342 -16.26 1.06 11.05
N LEU A 343 -17.37 0.53 10.55
CA LEU A 343 -17.78 0.71 9.16
C LEU A 343 -18.20 2.15 8.87
N LEU A 344 -18.98 2.79 9.76
CA LEU A 344 -19.37 4.19 9.59
C LEU A 344 -18.16 5.13 9.59
N THR A 345 -17.17 4.88 10.45
CA THR A 345 -15.95 5.72 10.45
C THR A 345 -15.21 5.64 9.13
N ALA A 346 -15.12 4.46 8.53
CA ALA A 346 -14.50 4.28 7.21
C ALA A 346 -15.33 4.93 6.11
N GLU A 347 -16.66 4.78 6.14
CA GLU A 347 -17.57 5.31 5.15
C GLU A 347 -17.62 6.85 5.16
N VAL A 348 -17.66 7.47 6.35
CA VAL A 348 -17.63 8.92 6.53
C VAL A 348 -16.40 9.56 5.87
N ILE A 349 -15.28 8.85 5.81
CA ILE A 349 -14.06 9.33 5.13
C ILE A 349 -14.10 8.98 3.64
N ALA A 350 -14.51 7.76 3.30
CA ALA A 350 -14.40 7.24 1.94
C ALA A 350 -15.42 7.87 0.97
N VAL A 351 -16.66 8.13 1.43
CA VAL A 351 -17.73 8.65 0.56
C VAL A 351 -17.42 10.04 0.00
N PRO A 352 -17.10 11.07 0.81
CA PRO A 352 -16.79 12.38 0.26
C PRO A 352 -15.49 12.38 -0.55
N ALA A 353 -14.51 11.54 -0.17
CA ALA A 353 -13.27 11.39 -0.93
C ALA A 353 -13.52 10.77 -2.31
N ALA A 354 -14.33 9.70 -2.39
CA ALA A 354 -14.67 9.07 -3.67
C ALA A 354 -15.47 10.03 -4.57
N ALA A 355 -16.44 10.75 -4.01
CA ALA A 355 -17.22 11.75 -4.74
C ALA A 355 -16.32 12.89 -5.27
N GLY A 356 -15.49 13.49 -4.40
CA GLY A 356 -14.60 14.57 -4.76
C GLY A 356 -13.56 14.17 -5.82
N LEU A 357 -12.87 13.05 -5.63
CA LEU A 357 -11.88 12.54 -6.58
C LEU A 357 -12.50 12.11 -7.92
N GLY A 358 -13.73 11.61 -7.92
CA GLY A 358 -14.42 11.22 -9.14
C GLY A 358 -14.93 12.41 -9.94
N ILE A 359 -15.53 13.39 -9.27
CA ILE A 359 -16.10 14.58 -9.91
C ILE A 359 -14.99 15.49 -10.43
N PHE A 360 -14.05 15.83 -9.57
CA PHE A 360 -12.94 16.75 -9.86
C PHE A 360 -11.65 16.01 -10.28
N ALA A 361 -11.81 14.86 -10.95
CA ALA A 361 -10.66 14.10 -11.45
C ALA A 361 -9.73 14.92 -12.35
N PRO A 362 -10.23 15.71 -13.33
CA PRO A 362 -9.36 16.52 -14.19
C PRO A 362 -8.55 17.55 -13.39
N GLU A 363 -9.19 18.26 -12.47
CA GLU A 363 -8.57 19.32 -11.66
C GLU A 363 -7.56 18.74 -10.68
N VAL A 364 -7.92 17.65 -10.00
CA VAL A 364 -7.03 16.99 -9.04
C VAL A 364 -5.82 16.38 -9.74
N LEU A 365 -6.02 15.65 -10.84
CA LEU A 365 -4.93 15.03 -11.57
C LEU A 365 -4.06 16.07 -12.25
N GLY A 366 -4.65 17.11 -12.87
CA GLY A 366 -3.91 18.20 -13.50
C GLY A 366 -3.07 19.01 -12.51
N LEU A 367 -3.57 19.20 -11.26
CA LEU A 367 -2.83 19.89 -10.21
C LEU A 367 -1.66 19.05 -9.68
N LEU A 368 -1.86 17.73 -9.51
CA LEU A 368 -0.83 16.83 -8.98
C LEU A 368 0.23 16.48 -10.04
N PHE A 369 -0.17 16.42 -11.32
CA PHE A 369 0.68 15.99 -12.44
C PHE A 369 0.72 17.01 -13.58
N PRO A 370 1.13 18.27 -13.32
CA PRO A 370 1.04 19.36 -14.30
C PRO A 370 1.97 19.17 -15.50
N ARG A 371 2.98 18.30 -15.40
CA ARG A 371 3.94 18.02 -16.47
C ARG A 371 3.53 16.87 -17.39
N GLN A 372 2.37 16.25 -17.13
CA GLN A 372 1.93 15.02 -17.80
C GLN A 372 0.48 15.17 -18.34
N PRO A 373 0.21 16.12 -19.26
CA PRO A 373 -1.16 16.41 -19.70
C PRO A 373 -1.80 15.26 -20.47
N GLU A 374 -1.03 14.50 -21.28
CA GLU A 374 -1.54 13.35 -22.03
C GLU A 374 -1.90 12.18 -21.12
N GLU A 375 -1.03 11.89 -20.15
CA GLU A 375 -1.24 10.86 -19.13
C GLU A 375 -2.42 11.19 -18.22
N VAL A 376 -2.58 12.47 -17.86
CA VAL A 376 -3.72 12.96 -17.08
C VAL A 376 -5.00 12.76 -17.87
N ALA A 377 -5.04 13.19 -19.14
CA ALA A 377 -6.21 13.02 -20.01
C ALA A 377 -6.63 11.55 -20.12
N LEU A 378 -5.66 10.64 -20.31
CA LEU A 378 -5.88 9.19 -20.33
C LEU A 378 -6.45 8.67 -19.00
N CYS A 379 -6.03 9.23 -17.86
CA CYS A 379 -6.38 8.72 -16.53
C CYS A 379 -7.68 9.28 -15.94
N VAL A 380 -8.25 10.37 -16.47
CA VAL A 380 -9.46 11.00 -15.92
C VAL A 380 -10.65 10.03 -15.88
N PHE A 381 -10.96 9.38 -17.00
CA PHE A 381 -12.10 8.48 -17.07
C PHE A 381 -11.88 7.18 -16.30
N PRO A 382 -10.75 6.49 -16.42
CA PRO A 382 -10.40 5.37 -15.54
C PRO A 382 -10.45 5.72 -14.05
N MET A 383 -10.03 6.92 -13.65
CA MET A 383 -10.11 7.38 -12.26
C MET A 383 -11.55 7.42 -11.76
N ARG A 384 -12.49 7.94 -12.58
CA ARG A 384 -13.93 7.95 -12.23
C ARG A 384 -14.49 6.55 -12.05
N LEU A 385 -14.09 5.61 -12.92
CA LEU A 385 -14.50 4.20 -12.85
C LEU A 385 -13.92 3.46 -11.63
N LEU A 386 -12.78 3.92 -11.10
CA LEU A 386 -12.15 3.36 -9.91
C LEU A 386 -12.82 3.80 -8.59
N MET A 387 -13.59 4.90 -8.57
CA MET A 387 -14.12 5.46 -7.32
C MET A 387 -15.10 4.54 -6.57
N PRO A 388 -16.04 3.84 -7.23
CA PRO A 388 -16.85 2.83 -6.56
C PRO A 388 -16.01 1.71 -5.95
N GLY A 389 -14.95 1.27 -6.65
CA GLY A 389 -14.01 0.28 -6.15
C GLY A 389 -13.23 0.78 -4.94
N MET A 390 -12.82 2.05 -4.92
CA MET A 390 -12.14 2.68 -3.79
C MET A 390 -13.02 2.66 -2.54
N LEU A 391 -14.30 3.00 -2.67
CA LEU A 391 -15.26 2.94 -1.57
C LEU A 391 -15.40 1.51 -1.03
N CYS A 392 -15.55 0.52 -1.91
CA CYS A 392 -15.63 -0.88 -1.53
C CYS A 392 -14.36 -1.37 -0.82
N LEU A 393 -13.18 -0.98 -1.29
CA LEU A 393 -11.91 -1.33 -0.66
C LEU A 393 -11.76 -0.69 0.72
N CYS A 394 -12.12 0.58 0.86
CA CYS A 394 -12.09 1.31 2.14
C CYS A 394 -12.96 0.64 3.20
N LEU A 395 -14.14 0.13 2.82
CA LEU A 395 -15.03 -0.59 3.72
C LEU A 395 -14.56 -2.04 4.00
N SER A 396 -13.83 -2.66 3.07
CA SER A 396 -13.32 -4.02 3.25
C SER A 396 -12.27 -4.13 4.36
N PHE A 397 -11.42 -3.13 4.57
CA PHE A 397 -10.37 -3.17 5.59
C PHE A 397 -10.89 -3.32 7.03
N PRO A 398 -11.86 -2.53 7.50
CA PRO A 398 -12.48 -2.77 8.81
C PRO A 398 -13.12 -4.15 8.91
N VAL A 399 -13.79 -4.63 7.85
CA VAL A 399 -14.42 -5.97 7.85
C VAL A 399 -13.39 -7.07 7.99
N PHE A 400 -12.25 -6.97 7.30
CA PHE A 400 -11.15 -7.92 7.45
C PHE A 400 -10.59 -7.93 8.87
N SER A 401 -10.42 -6.77 9.47
CA SER A 401 -9.96 -6.65 10.85
C SER A 401 -10.97 -7.23 11.84
N MET A 402 -12.26 -7.01 11.63
CA MET A 402 -13.33 -7.62 12.44
C MET A 402 -13.37 -9.15 12.29
N LEU A 403 -13.18 -9.69 11.08
CA LEU A 403 -13.06 -11.14 10.85
C LEU A 403 -11.86 -11.74 11.61
N GLN A 404 -10.73 -11.05 11.61
CA GLN A 404 -9.57 -11.44 12.39
C GLN A 404 -9.85 -11.39 13.90
N GLY A 405 -10.57 -10.37 14.37
CA GLY A 405 -11.04 -10.24 15.76
C GLY A 405 -11.97 -11.38 16.18
N LEU A 406 -12.79 -11.90 15.25
CA LEU A 406 -13.59 -13.11 15.46
C LEU A 406 -12.79 -14.43 15.39
N GLY A 407 -11.44 -14.37 15.28
CA GLY A 407 -10.58 -15.55 15.17
C GLY A 407 -10.60 -16.22 13.79
N ARG A 408 -11.21 -15.59 12.78
CA ARG A 408 -11.24 -16.07 11.39
C ARG A 408 -10.14 -15.44 10.54
N ALA A 409 -8.90 -15.52 11.01
CA ALA A 409 -7.74 -14.87 10.37
C ALA A 409 -7.49 -15.33 8.90
N SER A 410 -7.91 -16.54 8.52
CA SER A 410 -7.76 -17.05 7.15
C SER A 410 -8.88 -16.60 6.19
N ALA A 411 -9.99 -16.05 6.68
CA ALA A 411 -11.12 -15.64 5.84
C ALA A 411 -10.76 -14.48 4.89
N PRO A 412 -10.11 -13.38 5.34
CA PRO A 412 -9.66 -12.32 4.45
C PRO A 412 -8.79 -12.82 3.29
N LEU A 413 -7.89 -13.77 3.56
CA LEU A 413 -7.02 -14.35 2.55
C LEU A 413 -7.81 -15.04 1.42
N LYS A 414 -8.78 -15.89 1.77
CA LYS A 414 -9.63 -16.59 0.78
C LYS A 414 -10.47 -15.60 -0.03
N ILE A 415 -10.99 -14.56 0.62
CA ILE A 415 -11.80 -13.53 -0.03
C ILE A 415 -10.94 -12.70 -1.00
N MET A 416 -9.74 -12.30 -0.58
CA MET A 416 -8.79 -11.59 -1.45
C MET A 416 -8.40 -12.43 -2.66
N LEU A 417 -8.16 -13.73 -2.48
CA LEU A 417 -7.84 -14.63 -3.58
C LEU A 417 -8.99 -14.72 -4.59
N ALA A 418 -10.23 -14.84 -4.12
CA ALA A 418 -11.40 -14.84 -4.99
C ALA A 418 -11.55 -13.52 -5.76
N GLY A 419 -11.34 -12.37 -5.09
CA GLY A 419 -11.35 -11.06 -5.72
C GLY A 419 -10.23 -10.89 -6.76
N THR A 420 -9.03 -11.36 -6.45
CA THR A 420 -7.88 -11.33 -7.37
C THR A 420 -8.13 -12.19 -8.62
N ALA A 421 -8.74 -13.36 -8.45
CA ALA A 421 -9.14 -14.21 -9.57
C ALA A 421 -10.23 -13.56 -10.44
N ALA A 422 -11.23 -12.94 -9.82
CA ALA A 422 -12.26 -12.18 -10.51
C ALA A 422 -11.68 -10.97 -11.28
N LYS A 423 -10.70 -10.28 -10.69
CA LYS A 423 -9.98 -9.18 -11.35
C LYS A 423 -9.23 -9.67 -12.58
N LEU A 424 -8.50 -10.79 -12.48
CA LEU A 424 -7.79 -11.37 -13.62
C LEU A 424 -8.76 -11.71 -14.75
N ALA A 425 -9.86 -12.41 -14.43
CA ALA A 425 -10.87 -12.75 -15.42
C ALA A 425 -11.49 -11.50 -16.06
N GLY A 426 -11.82 -10.48 -15.24
CA GLY A 426 -12.34 -9.21 -15.72
C GLY A 426 -11.34 -8.48 -16.63
N ASN A 427 -10.06 -8.43 -16.27
CA ASN A 427 -9.02 -7.83 -17.11
C ASN A 427 -8.92 -8.53 -18.46
N LEU A 428 -8.88 -9.87 -18.48
CA LEU A 428 -8.75 -10.65 -19.72
C LEU A 428 -9.94 -10.45 -20.66
N VAL A 429 -11.14 -10.19 -20.12
CA VAL A 429 -12.37 -9.98 -20.92
C VAL A 429 -12.53 -8.53 -21.35
N LEU A 430 -12.29 -7.58 -20.43
CA LEU A 430 -12.62 -6.16 -20.66
C LEU A 430 -11.49 -5.38 -21.34
N LEU A 431 -10.20 -5.67 -21.04
CA LEU A 431 -9.08 -4.95 -21.64
C LEU A 431 -9.06 -5.02 -23.18
N PRO A 432 -9.30 -6.17 -23.81
CA PRO A 432 -9.30 -6.24 -25.28
C PRO A 432 -10.45 -5.45 -25.93
N VAL A 433 -11.53 -5.18 -25.19
CA VAL A 433 -12.75 -4.54 -25.73
C VAL A 433 -12.77 -3.03 -25.48
N VAL A 434 -12.45 -2.61 -24.26
CA VAL A 434 -12.57 -1.21 -23.82
C VAL A 434 -11.25 -0.61 -23.34
N GLY A 435 -10.13 -1.28 -23.54
CA GLY A 435 -8.82 -0.73 -23.18
C GLY A 435 -8.61 -0.57 -21.67
N VAL A 436 -7.88 0.47 -21.26
CA VAL A 436 -7.50 0.72 -19.85
C VAL A 436 -8.71 0.94 -18.93
N GLU A 437 -9.82 1.43 -19.45
CA GLU A 437 -11.09 1.54 -18.74
C GLU A 437 -11.57 0.17 -18.23
N GLY A 438 -11.33 -0.88 -19.01
CA GLY A 438 -11.62 -2.27 -18.64
C GLY A 438 -10.86 -2.69 -17.38
N ALA A 439 -9.62 -2.26 -17.21
CA ALA A 439 -8.85 -2.51 -16.00
C ALA A 439 -9.44 -1.78 -14.78
N ALA A 440 -9.92 -0.54 -14.96
CA ALA A 440 -10.57 0.22 -13.90
C ALA A 440 -11.90 -0.41 -13.47
N VAL A 441 -12.74 -0.84 -14.43
CA VAL A 441 -14.01 -1.54 -14.16
C VAL A 441 -13.77 -2.86 -13.47
N SER A 442 -12.87 -3.71 -13.98
CA SER A 442 -12.57 -5.01 -13.37
C SER A 442 -12.02 -4.87 -11.95
N THR A 443 -11.20 -3.84 -11.70
CA THR A 443 -10.70 -3.50 -10.36
C THR A 443 -11.86 -3.13 -9.43
N SER A 444 -12.77 -2.28 -9.87
CA SER A 444 -13.93 -1.86 -9.08
C SER A 444 -14.89 -3.02 -8.80
N LEU A 445 -15.18 -3.85 -9.79
CA LEU A 445 -16.00 -5.05 -9.62
C LEU A 445 -15.35 -6.07 -8.67
N SER A 446 -14.03 -6.25 -8.75
CA SER A 446 -13.31 -7.16 -7.84
C SER A 446 -13.39 -6.68 -6.39
N TYR A 447 -13.24 -5.38 -6.13
CA TYR A 447 -13.38 -4.84 -4.77
C TYR A 447 -14.83 -4.86 -4.28
N ALA A 448 -15.81 -4.69 -5.16
CA ALA A 448 -17.22 -4.88 -4.80
C ALA A 448 -17.51 -6.34 -4.41
N LEU A 449 -16.99 -7.31 -5.15
CA LEU A 449 -17.07 -8.73 -4.82
C LEU A 449 -16.37 -9.03 -3.48
N ILE A 450 -15.18 -8.49 -3.26
CA ILE A 450 -14.42 -8.64 -2.00
C ILE A 450 -15.26 -8.12 -0.84
N LEU A 451 -15.83 -6.92 -0.94
CA LEU A 451 -16.67 -6.35 0.12
C LEU A 451 -17.91 -7.20 0.37
N ALA A 452 -18.61 -7.64 -0.68
CA ALA A 452 -19.79 -8.48 -0.56
C ALA A 452 -19.49 -9.80 0.14
N LEU A 453 -18.42 -10.50 -0.25
CA LEU A 453 -17.98 -11.74 0.37
C LEU A 453 -17.53 -11.52 1.83
N ALA A 454 -16.81 -10.43 2.09
CA ALA A 454 -16.34 -10.08 3.43
C ALA A 454 -17.50 -9.79 4.38
N LEU A 455 -18.45 -8.94 3.96
CA LEU A 455 -19.66 -8.63 4.74
C LEU A 455 -20.52 -9.88 4.97
N ARG A 456 -20.78 -10.68 3.92
CA ARG A 456 -21.54 -11.93 4.05
C ARG A 456 -20.90 -12.88 5.06
N THR A 457 -19.58 -13.06 4.97
CA THR A 457 -18.85 -13.94 5.90
C THR A 457 -18.89 -13.38 7.31
N TYR A 458 -18.67 -12.07 7.47
CA TYR A 458 -18.67 -11.42 8.77
C TYR A 458 -20.05 -11.50 9.44
N LEU A 459 -21.11 -11.12 8.75
CA LEU A 459 -22.49 -11.14 9.29
C LEU A 459 -22.92 -12.55 9.70
N ARG A 460 -22.52 -13.56 8.93
CA ARG A 460 -22.78 -14.96 9.25
C ARG A 460 -22.05 -15.42 10.53
N GLU A 461 -20.76 -15.09 10.64
CA GLU A 461 -19.93 -15.49 11.79
C GLU A 461 -20.28 -14.69 13.06
N ALA A 462 -20.67 -13.44 12.92
CA ALA A 462 -21.06 -12.58 14.02
C ALA A 462 -22.51 -12.82 14.50
N GLY A 463 -23.36 -13.46 13.68
CA GLY A 463 -24.77 -13.70 13.99
C GLY A 463 -25.61 -12.43 14.11
N ILE A 464 -25.16 -11.31 13.50
CA ILE A 464 -25.83 -10.02 13.58
C ILE A 464 -26.56 -9.68 12.27
N LYS A 465 -27.70 -8.98 12.41
CA LYS A 465 -28.44 -8.48 11.24
C LYS A 465 -27.86 -7.14 10.77
N PRO A 466 -27.76 -6.92 9.46
CA PRO A 466 -27.27 -5.65 8.92
C PRO A 466 -28.24 -4.51 9.25
N GLU A 467 -27.69 -3.36 9.61
CA GLU A 467 -28.44 -2.13 9.85
C GLU A 467 -28.10 -1.11 8.75
N VAL A 468 -29.02 -0.89 7.81
CA VAL A 468 -28.74 -0.10 6.59
C VAL A 468 -28.92 1.40 6.84
N LYS A 469 -29.80 1.80 7.74
CA LYS A 469 -30.18 3.21 7.95
C LYS A 469 -29.00 4.18 8.19
N PRO A 470 -28.00 3.88 9.06
CA PRO A 470 -26.90 4.82 9.29
C PRO A 470 -26.01 4.97 8.06
N PHE A 471 -25.81 3.91 7.28
CA PHE A 471 -25.01 3.94 6.04
C PHE A 471 -25.72 4.74 4.93
N ALA A 472 -27.03 4.57 4.78
CA ALA A 472 -27.82 5.36 3.84
C ALA A 472 -27.75 6.86 4.16
N ALA A 473 -27.69 7.25 5.44
CA ALA A 473 -27.52 8.64 5.84
C ALA A 473 -26.17 9.23 5.41
N VAL A 474 -25.09 8.44 5.46
CA VAL A 474 -23.75 8.87 4.98
C VAL A 474 -23.73 9.00 3.46
N LEU A 475 -24.33 8.05 2.74
CA LEU A 475 -24.45 8.14 1.28
C LEU A 475 -25.29 9.36 0.86
N TYR A 476 -26.39 9.66 1.56
CA TYR A 476 -27.19 10.86 1.32
C TYR A 476 -26.37 12.13 1.57
N ALA A 477 -25.61 12.19 2.67
CA ALA A 477 -24.71 13.31 2.92
C ALA A 477 -23.64 13.45 1.85
N GLY A 478 -23.12 12.33 1.32
CA GLY A 478 -22.20 12.30 0.19
C GLY A 478 -22.81 12.86 -1.10
N ALA A 479 -24.06 12.54 -1.40
CA ALA A 479 -24.77 13.09 -2.54
C ALA A 479 -24.97 14.61 -2.41
N MET A 480 -25.31 15.09 -1.20
CA MET A 480 -25.40 16.52 -0.92
C MET A 480 -24.03 17.22 -1.05
N CYS A 481 -22.96 16.59 -0.56
CA CYS A 481 -21.59 17.06 -0.76
C CYS A 481 -21.27 17.18 -2.26
N ALA A 482 -21.52 16.15 -3.02
CA ALA A 482 -21.29 16.12 -4.47
C ALA A 482 -22.04 17.24 -5.21
N GLY A 483 -23.33 17.38 -4.93
CA GLY A 483 -24.18 18.42 -5.55
C GLY A 483 -23.71 19.84 -5.23
N THR A 484 -23.42 20.13 -3.96
CA THR A 484 -22.93 21.47 -3.55
C THR A 484 -21.54 21.75 -4.08
N SER A 485 -20.66 20.75 -4.12
CA SER A 485 -19.32 20.88 -4.70
C SER A 485 -19.36 21.16 -6.19
N LEU A 486 -20.23 20.48 -6.95
CA LEU A 486 -20.42 20.73 -8.38
C LEU A 486 -20.90 22.17 -8.66
N LEU A 487 -21.89 22.63 -7.90
CA LEU A 487 -22.41 24.02 -8.06
C LEU A 487 -21.32 25.06 -7.75
N ALA A 488 -20.60 24.89 -6.63
CA ALA A 488 -19.55 25.82 -6.24
C ALA A 488 -18.34 25.75 -7.17
N GLY A 489 -17.97 24.55 -7.64
CA GLY A 489 -16.88 24.35 -8.60
C GLY A 489 -17.18 25.01 -9.93
N GLY A 490 -18.39 24.84 -10.49
CA GLY A 490 -18.81 25.47 -11.73
C GLY A 490 -18.81 27.01 -11.66
N MET A 491 -19.16 27.60 -10.50
CA MET A 491 -19.05 29.05 -10.29
C MET A 491 -17.58 29.53 -10.23
N ALA A 492 -16.65 28.65 -9.83
CA ALA A 492 -15.23 28.98 -9.66
C ALA A 492 -14.37 28.67 -10.91
N GLU A 493 -14.93 28.06 -11.97
CA GLU A 493 -14.18 27.66 -13.19
C GLU A 493 -13.38 28.81 -13.80
N ARG A 494 -13.92 30.04 -13.76
CA ARG A 494 -13.28 31.24 -14.30
C ARG A 494 -11.98 31.63 -13.56
N PHE A 495 -11.77 31.11 -12.35
CA PHE A 495 -10.63 31.45 -11.49
C PHE A 495 -9.53 30.36 -11.47
N GLY A 496 -9.68 29.32 -12.30
CA GLY A 496 -8.70 28.24 -12.46
C GLY A 496 -8.88 27.06 -11.48
N SER A 497 -8.18 25.97 -11.77
CA SER A 497 -8.36 24.66 -11.08
C SER A 497 -8.19 24.70 -9.56
N LEU A 498 -7.27 25.54 -9.05
CA LEU A 498 -7.06 25.70 -7.60
C LEU A 498 -8.29 26.35 -6.93
N ALA A 499 -8.90 27.35 -7.56
CA ALA A 499 -10.09 28.00 -7.05
C ALA A 499 -11.30 27.04 -7.09
N VAL A 500 -11.43 26.26 -8.16
CA VAL A 500 -12.46 25.22 -8.27
C VAL A 500 -12.34 24.24 -7.11
N LEU A 501 -11.15 23.67 -6.88
CA LEU A 501 -10.91 22.70 -5.79
C LEU A 501 -11.13 23.32 -4.40
N ALA A 502 -10.68 24.56 -4.18
CA ALA A 502 -10.85 25.24 -2.90
C ALA A 502 -12.33 25.53 -2.60
N CYS A 503 -13.07 26.09 -3.57
CA CYS A 503 -14.49 26.40 -3.41
C CYS A 503 -15.33 25.13 -3.30
N ALA A 504 -15.12 24.14 -4.17
CA ALA A 504 -15.83 22.86 -4.14
C ALA A 504 -15.53 22.09 -2.85
N GLY A 505 -14.26 22.04 -2.41
CA GLY A 505 -13.85 21.36 -1.20
C GLY A 505 -14.44 21.98 0.07
N THR A 506 -14.38 23.31 0.21
CA THR A 506 -14.90 24.00 1.40
C THR A 506 -16.42 23.91 1.50
N THR A 507 -17.14 24.18 0.41
CA THR A 507 -18.61 24.13 0.37
C THR A 507 -19.12 22.69 0.51
N GLY A 508 -18.50 21.74 -0.19
CA GLY A 508 -18.86 20.33 -0.09
C GLY A 508 -18.62 19.76 1.30
N CYS A 509 -17.48 20.05 1.93
CA CYS A 509 -17.20 19.64 3.32
C CYS A 509 -18.20 20.26 4.30
N ALA A 510 -18.52 21.54 4.16
CA ALA A 510 -19.51 22.21 5.01
C ALA A 510 -20.91 21.56 4.87
N ALA A 511 -21.37 21.33 3.66
CA ALA A 511 -22.64 20.65 3.38
C ALA A 511 -22.65 19.21 3.93
N TYR A 512 -21.55 18.47 3.75
CA TYR A 512 -21.38 17.12 4.27
C TYR A 512 -21.51 17.07 5.77
N ILE A 513 -20.75 17.90 6.49
CA ILE A 513 -20.78 17.97 7.95
C ILE A 513 -22.14 18.40 8.46
N ALA A 514 -22.78 19.39 7.83
CA ALA A 514 -24.10 19.85 8.19
C ALA A 514 -25.14 18.72 8.04
N THR A 515 -25.15 18.02 6.91
CA THR A 515 -26.07 16.91 6.63
C THR A 515 -25.83 15.74 7.60
N LEU A 516 -24.57 15.38 7.89
CA LEU A 516 -24.26 14.35 8.89
C LEU A 516 -24.74 14.72 10.30
N ARG A 517 -24.61 15.98 10.71
CA ARG A 517 -25.13 16.46 12.00
C ARG A 517 -26.65 16.38 12.09
N LEU A 518 -27.34 16.68 11.02
CA LEU A 518 -28.81 16.60 10.95
C LEU A 518 -29.31 15.15 10.97
N THR A 519 -28.64 14.24 10.25
CA THR A 519 -29.08 12.85 10.06
C THR A 519 -28.59 11.89 11.16
N LEU A 520 -27.37 12.06 11.65
CA LEU A 520 -26.70 11.17 12.60
C LEU A 520 -26.42 11.82 13.96
N GLY A 521 -26.67 13.12 14.13
CA GLY A 521 -26.23 13.92 15.27
C GLY A 521 -26.69 13.44 16.66
N LYS A 522 -27.80 12.71 16.76
CA LYS A 522 -28.24 12.06 17.99
C LYS A 522 -27.51 10.74 18.30
N LYS A 523 -27.02 10.04 17.26
CA LYS A 523 -26.33 8.74 17.42
C LYS A 523 -24.82 8.88 17.64
N LEU A 524 -24.21 9.97 17.17
CA LEU A 524 -22.77 10.27 17.38
C LEU A 524 -22.47 10.85 18.78
N LYS A 525 -23.47 11.39 19.48
CA LYS A 525 -23.34 12.00 20.82
C LYS A 525 -23.51 11.02 21.99
N SER A 526 -23.85 9.76 21.75
CA SER A 526 -23.91 8.76 22.82
C SER A 526 -22.49 8.27 23.12
N PRO A 527 -21.83 8.77 24.19
CA PRO A 527 -20.55 8.21 24.62
C PRO A 527 -20.73 6.77 25.05
N ALA A 528 -19.62 6.04 25.04
CA ALA A 528 -19.50 4.63 25.41
C ALA A 528 -20.05 4.31 26.79
#